data_d5ba122019ee2fd47c84b5ac7e50054d
#
_entry.id   d5ba122019ee2fd47c84b5ac7e50054d
#
_cell.length_a   1.000
_cell.length_b   1.000
_cell.length_c   1.000
_cell.angle_alpha   90.00
_cell.angle_beta   90.00
_cell.angle_gamma   90.00
#
_symmetry.space_group_name_H-M   'P 1'
#
loop_
_entity.id
_entity.type
_entity.pdbx_description
1 polymer ?
#
loop_
_entity_poly.entity_id
_entity_poly.type
_entity_poly.pdbx_seq_one_letter_code
_entity_poly.pdbx_strand_id
1 'polypeptide(L)'
;MGAHCIPSASEALGEPADITPAEAPATLGAGQRAQGQDVQKPLSSEGLFGVFPTAVPKMRTRSKKKLLLLVSLLPLLLLVERCRRRRAGELRLSDWFHPRNRPDVLTTTGWRAPVIWEGTFDRQALWRHYTGQNLTVGLAVFAAGRTADQYLEPFLRSANKHFLPGYRVVFYVMVDHWYQLPHLQPVPLHTFRVLTISQDSWWPDWNLLRMKSLGEYILSDIRGEVDFLFSMSVDQVFQNDVGVEILGTAVAQLHAWWYFKGRKNLPYERRRRSAACIPFGEGDFFYDGALVGGTPLHVLNLVEAYLSGVAHDQKHGLNSTYERYLNKYFFLHKPTKLLSPEYNWDAALLLPRQVQYVKVLQLAKRGL
;
A
#
# COMPACT_ATOMS: atom_id res chain seq x y z
N MET A 1 55.63 2.13 -21.17
CA MET A 1 56.59 2.75 -20.23
C MET A 1 55.85 3.40 -19.10
N GLY A 2 56.08 2.92 -17.88
CA GLY A 2 55.77 3.55 -16.64
C GLY A 2 54.63 2.89 -15.83
N ALA A 3 54.89 1.72 -15.29
CA ALA A 3 54.13 1.14 -14.18
C ALA A 3 54.49 1.83 -12.87
N HIS A 4 53.51 2.15 -12.05
CA HIS A 4 53.75 2.37 -10.60
C HIS A 4 52.83 1.52 -9.76
N CYS A 5 53.53 0.70 -8.96
CA CYS A 5 52.99 -0.28 -8.02
C CYS A 5 52.36 0.37 -6.78
N ILE A 6 51.43 -0.36 -6.26
CA ILE A 6 50.77 -0.27 -4.94
C ILE A 6 51.75 -0.83 -3.87
N PRO A 7 51.75 -0.38 -2.65
CA PRO A 7 52.11 -1.22 -1.51
C PRO A 7 50.90 -1.57 -0.64
N SER A 8 50.79 -2.87 -0.37
CA SER A 8 49.99 -3.50 0.67
C SER A 8 50.54 -3.18 2.07
N ALA A 9 49.67 -2.98 3.02
CA ALA A 9 50.00 -3.12 4.43
C ALA A 9 48.96 -4.02 5.11
N SER A 10 49.46 -5.18 5.51
CA SER A 10 48.86 -6.11 6.44
C SER A 10 49.30 -5.75 7.87
N GLU A 11 48.54 -6.32 8.81
CA GLU A 11 48.82 -6.50 10.22
C GLU A 11 48.33 -5.43 11.22
N ALA A 12 47.31 -5.81 12.00
CA ALA A 12 47.50 -6.12 13.42
C ALA A 12 46.23 -6.73 14.02
N LEU A 13 46.39 -7.97 14.44
CA LEU A 13 45.51 -8.73 15.32
C LEU A 13 45.48 -8.11 16.71
N GLY A 14 44.28 -7.95 17.29
CA GLY A 14 44.08 -7.69 18.71
C GLY A 14 42.94 -8.58 19.20
N GLU A 15 43.27 -9.57 20.00
CA GLU A 15 42.37 -10.55 20.63
C GLU A 15 41.45 -9.93 21.67
N PRO A 16 40.35 -10.64 22.03
CA PRO A 16 39.22 -10.09 22.80
C PRO A 16 39.44 -10.23 24.31
N ALA A 17 38.96 -9.27 25.06
CA ALA A 17 38.85 -9.34 26.51
C ALA A 17 37.51 -9.96 26.93
N ASP A 18 37.64 -11.06 27.67
CA ASP A 18 36.64 -11.73 28.46
C ASP A 18 36.03 -10.81 29.51
N ILE A 19 34.71 -10.73 29.57
CA ILE A 19 33.96 -10.25 30.73
C ILE A 19 32.82 -11.21 31.04
N THR A 20 33.01 -11.95 32.13
CA THR A 20 32.07 -12.84 32.81
C THR A 20 30.87 -12.10 33.38
N PRO A 21 29.73 -12.79 33.58
CA PRO A 21 28.47 -12.19 34.02
C PRO A 21 28.43 -12.10 35.57
N ALA A 22 27.91 -10.98 36.06
CA ALA A 22 27.64 -10.76 37.47
C ALA A 22 26.22 -11.19 37.85
N GLU A 23 26.20 -11.92 38.95
CA GLU A 23 25.07 -12.56 39.64
C GLU A 23 23.98 -11.57 40.11
N ALA A 24 22.76 -12.11 40.16
CA ALA A 24 21.61 -11.55 40.89
C ALA A 24 21.75 -11.79 42.40
N PRO A 25 21.10 -11.00 43.24
CA PRO A 25 20.67 -11.50 44.56
C PRO A 25 19.17 -11.63 44.69
N ALA A 26 18.79 -12.83 45.15
CA ALA A 26 17.49 -13.14 45.71
C ALA A 26 17.45 -12.75 47.21
N THR A 27 16.28 -12.32 47.70
CA THR A 27 15.75 -12.53 49.05
C THR A 27 14.25 -12.20 49.02
N LEU A 28 13.36 -13.13 49.26
CA LEU A 28 12.83 -13.75 50.48
C LEU A 28 12.04 -12.82 51.38
N GLY A 29 10.79 -13.23 51.68
CA GLY A 29 9.92 -12.80 52.74
C GLY A 29 8.45 -12.89 52.34
N ALA A 30 7.72 -13.96 52.47
CA ALA A 30 7.18 -14.76 53.55
C ALA A 30 6.18 -14.03 54.44
N GLY A 31 4.96 -14.56 54.43
CA GLY A 31 3.99 -14.60 55.56
C GLY A 31 2.92 -13.52 55.50
N GLN A 32 1.64 -13.77 55.64
CA GLN A 32 0.93 -14.63 56.53
C GLN A 32 -0.55 -14.71 56.20
N ARG A 33 -1.15 -15.82 56.48
CA ARG A 33 -2.59 -16.13 56.58
C ARG A 33 -3.26 -15.45 57.78
N ALA A 34 -4.55 -15.14 57.67
CA ALA A 34 -5.61 -15.31 58.69
C ALA A 34 -6.94 -15.22 57.94
N GLN A 35 -7.74 -16.14 57.83
CA GLN A 35 -8.67 -16.96 58.64
C GLN A 35 -9.54 -16.15 59.62
N GLY A 36 -10.84 -16.38 59.52
CA GLY A 36 -11.83 -16.24 60.60
C GLY A 36 -13.14 -15.63 60.11
N GLN A 37 -14.11 -16.47 59.77
CA GLN A 37 -15.29 -16.90 60.56
C GLN A 37 -16.34 -15.77 60.68
N ASP A 38 -17.46 -16.05 60.13
CA ASP A 38 -18.69 -16.75 60.61
C ASP A 38 -19.72 -15.85 61.25
N VAL A 39 -20.98 -16.17 60.89
CA VAL A 39 -22.22 -16.23 61.70
C VAL A 39 -23.13 -15.00 61.76
N GLN A 40 -24.28 -15.20 61.24
CA GLN A 40 -25.67 -15.17 61.74
C GLN A 40 -26.65 -14.25 61.01
N LYS A 41 -27.67 -14.95 60.47
CA LYS A 41 -29.09 -14.53 60.45
C LYS A 41 -29.63 -14.58 61.91
N PRO A 42 -30.85 -14.10 62.30
CA PRO A 42 -32.06 -13.82 61.51
C PRO A 42 -32.91 -12.60 62.04
N LEU A 43 -34.08 -12.52 61.49
CA LEU A 43 -35.44 -12.18 62.01
C LEU A 43 -36.11 -10.94 61.41
N SER A 44 -37.07 -11.29 60.60
CA SER A 44 -38.51 -10.93 60.55
C SER A 44 -38.97 -9.59 61.13
N SER A 45 -39.71 -8.84 60.30
CA SER A 45 -41.03 -8.34 60.70
C SER A 45 -41.84 -7.94 59.43
N GLU A 46 -43.09 -8.36 59.52
CA GLU A 46 -44.20 -8.19 58.61
C GLU A 46 -44.61 -6.72 58.43
N GLY A 47 -45.26 -6.43 57.28
CA GLY A 47 -45.99 -5.17 57.09
C GLY A 47 -46.45 -5.00 55.63
N LEU A 48 -47.46 -5.64 55.26
CA LEU A 48 -48.79 -5.26 54.75
C LEU A 48 -48.90 -4.21 53.62
N PHE A 49 -49.63 -4.64 52.59
CA PHE A 49 -50.47 -3.93 51.63
C PHE A 49 -49.86 -3.21 50.41
N GLY A 50 -50.30 -3.65 49.23
CA GLY A 50 -50.35 -2.87 48.01
C GLY A 50 -50.27 -3.68 46.75
N VAL A 51 -51.26 -4.52 46.48
CA VAL A 51 -51.42 -5.20 45.19
C VAL A 51 -51.94 -4.23 44.13
N PHE A 52 -51.13 -3.84 43.19
CA PHE A 52 -51.60 -3.36 41.88
C PHE A 52 -51.11 -4.30 40.79
N PRO A 53 -52.02 -4.89 40.00
CA PRO A 53 -51.62 -5.71 38.87
C PRO A 53 -51.28 -4.77 37.68
N THR A 54 -50.03 -4.53 37.43
CA THR A 54 -49.62 -4.00 36.13
C THR A 54 -49.68 -5.12 35.14
N ALA A 55 -50.75 -5.13 34.37
CA ALA A 55 -50.93 -5.97 33.22
C ALA A 55 -49.91 -5.56 32.14
N VAL A 56 -48.84 -6.33 32.02
CA VAL A 56 -47.91 -6.25 30.89
C VAL A 56 -48.68 -6.80 29.66
N PRO A 57 -48.90 -6.03 28.61
CA PRO A 57 -49.61 -6.53 27.43
C PRO A 57 -48.78 -7.67 26.83
N LYS A 58 -49.28 -8.89 26.86
CA LYS A 58 -48.73 -10.04 26.12
C LYS A 58 -48.80 -9.70 24.64
N MET A 59 -47.70 -9.19 24.07
CA MET A 59 -47.57 -8.98 22.65
C MET A 59 -47.72 -10.34 21.96
N ARG A 60 -48.73 -10.43 21.11
CA ARG A 60 -49.09 -11.64 20.33
C ARG A 60 -47.88 -12.21 19.67
N THR A 61 -47.56 -13.47 19.91
CA THR A 61 -46.38 -14.22 19.41
C THR A 61 -46.23 -14.17 17.86
N ARG A 62 -47.31 -13.96 17.12
CA ARG A 62 -47.30 -13.70 15.65
C ARG A 62 -46.62 -12.37 15.26
N SER A 63 -46.71 -11.32 16.09
CA SER A 63 -46.09 -10.02 15.83
C SER A 63 -44.58 -10.10 16.05
N LYS A 64 -44.11 -10.83 17.08
CA LYS A 64 -42.68 -11.00 17.37
C LYS A 64 -41.96 -11.79 16.27
N LYS A 65 -42.59 -12.82 15.70
CA LYS A 65 -42.03 -13.58 14.57
C LYS A 65 -41.89 -12.72 13.31
N LYS A 66 -42.88 -11.87 13.01
CA LYS A 66 -42.81 -10.92 11.87
C LYS A 66 -41.74 -9.85 12.07
N LEU A 67 -41.58 -9.34 13.30
CA LEU A 67 -40.52 -8.37 13.61
C LEU A 67 -39.13 -9.00 13.51
N LEU A 68 -38.95 -10.23 13.99
CA LEU A 68 -37.68 -10.95 13.87
C LEU A 68 -37.30 -11.24 12.40
N LEU A 69 -38.28 -11.61 11.60
CA LEU A 69 -38.10 -11.81 10.14
C LEU A 69 -37.72 -10.49 9.43
N LEU A 70 -38.37 -9.38 9.78
CA LEU A 70 -38.02 -8.05 9.24
C LEU A 70 -36.60 -7.63 9.62
N VAL A 71 -36.20 -7.84 10.86
CA VAL A 71 -34.86 -7.50 11.36
C VAL A 71 -33.78 -8.38 10.71
N SER A 72 -34.08 -9.65 10.39
CA SER A 72 -33.12 -10.53 9.70
C SER A 72 -33.06 -10.31 8.19
N LEU A 73 -34.15 -9.86 7.56
CA LEU A 73 -34.19 -9.55 6.12
C LEU A 73 -33.56 -8.20 5.76
N LEU A 74 -33.60 -7.22 6.67
CA LEU A 74 -33.09 -5.89 6.42
C LEU A 74 -31.58 -5.88 6.09
N PRO A 75 -30.67 -6.52 6.86
CA PRO A 75 -29.26 -6.60 6.50
C PRO A 75 -29.01 -7.38 5.21
N LEU A 76 -29.82 -8.42 4.94
CA LEU A 76 -29.72 -9.17 3.69
C LEU A 76 -30.13 -8.32 2.50
N LEU A 77 -31.22 -7.54 2.60
CA LEU A 77 -31.65 -6.60 1.58
C LEU A 77 -30.62 -5.49 1.35
N LEU A 78 -30.04 -4.95 2.42
CA LEU A 78 -28.96 -3.97 2.32
C LEU A 78 -27.69 -4.55 1.68
N LEU A 79 -27.37 -5.81 1.98
CA LEU A 79 -26.25 -6.53 1.36
C LEU A 79 -26.52 -6.77 -0.13
N VAL A 80 -27.71 -7.21 -0.49
CA VAL A 80 -28.13 -7.43 -1.87
C VAL A 80 -28.17 -6.10 -2.65
N GLU A 81 -28.69 -5.03 -2.04
CA GLU A 81 -28.70 -3.69 -2.62
C GLU A 81 -27.26 -3.17 -2.83
N ARG A 82 -26.38 -3.39 -1.86
CA ARG A 82 -24.96 -3.04 -1.97
C ARG A 82 -24.23 -3.86 -3.05
N CYS A 83 -24.53 -5.16 -3.17
CA CYS A 83 -24.03 -6.01 -4.25
C CYS A 83 -24.62 -5.62 -5.62
N ARG A 84 -25.88 -5.24 -5.65
CA ARG A 84 -26.58 -4.81 -6.86
C ARG A 84 -26.08 -3.45 -7.33
N ARG A 85 -25.86 -2.49 -6.43
CA ARG A 85 -25.22 -1.20 -6.74
C ARG A 85 -23.80 -1.39 -7.25
N ARG A 86 -23.03 -2.33 -6.67
CA ARG A 86 -21.68 -2.68 -7.16
C ARG A 86 -21.73 -3.31 -8.55
N ARG A 87 -22.74 -4.15 -8.88
CA ARG A 87 -22.89 -4.79 -10.20
C ARG A 87 -23.50 -3.88 -11.26
N ALA A 88 -24.44 -3.02 -10.90
CA ALA A 88 -25.10 -2.10 -11.84
C ALA A 88 -24.22 -0.93 -12.30
N GLY A 89 -23.06 -0.75 -11.62
CA GLY A 89 -22.13 0.35 -11.89
C GLY A 89 -20.76 -0.07 -12.42
N GLU A 90 -20.53 -1.36 -12.70
CA GLU A 90 -19.23 -1.79 -13.22
C GLU A 90 -19.10 -1.40 -14.70
N LEU A 91 -18.23 -0.42 -14.97
CA LEU A 91 -17.92 0.05 -16.30
C LEU A 91 -17.24 -1.08 -17.09
N ARG A 92 -17.86 -1.53 -18.19
CA ARG A 92 -17.25 -2.57 -19.02
C ARG A 92 -15.99 -2.03 -19.67
N LEU A 93 -14.98 -2.88 -19.78
CA LEU A 93 -13.70 -2.48 -20.39
C LEU A 93 -13.90 -1.91 -21.81
N SER A 94 -14.84 -2.46 -22.60
CA SER A 94 -15.20 -1.99 -23.94
C SER A 94 -15.76 -0.57 -24.00
N ASP A 95 -16.30 -0.06 -22.89
CA ASP A 95 -17.02 1.22 -22.87
C ASP A 95 -16.05 2.41 -22.74
N TRP A 96 -14.83 2.18 -22.31
CA TRP A 96 -13.84 3.22 -22.06
C TRP A 96 -12.44 2.91 -22.60
N PHE A 97 -12.12 1.66 -22.89
CA PHE A 97 -10.79 1.24 -23.30
C PHE A 97 -10.76 0.88 -24.79
N HIS A 98 -9.96 1.62 -25.56
CA HIS A 98 -9.87 1.56 -27.01
C HIS A 98 -8.47 1.12 -27.45
N PRO A 99 -8.10 -0.17 -27.33
CA PRO A 99 -6.75 -0.66 -27.59
C PRO A 99 -6.29 -0.44 -29.04
N ARG A 100 -7.22 -0.36 -29.99
CA ARG A 100 -6.92 -0.17 -31.43
C ARG A 100 -6.39 1.22 -31.75
N ASN A 101 -6.56 2.19 -30.85
CA ASN A 101 -6.04 3.56 -31.06
C ASN A 101 -4.51 3.61 -30.97
N ARG A 102 -3.89 2.60 -30.34
CA ARG A 102 -2.43 2.51 -30.16
C ARG A 102 -1.92 1.14 -30.66
N PRO A 103 -1.89 0.94 -32.00
CA PRO A 103 -1.40 -0.32 -32.61
C PRO A 103 0.14 -0.46 -32.49
N ASP A 104 0.83 0.61 -32.14
CA ASP A 104 2.30 0.71 -32.01
C ASP A 104 2.83 0.14 -30.68
N VAL A 105 1.94 -0.16 -29.70
CA VAL A 105 2.32 -0.65 -28.37
C VAL A 105 1.46 -1.84 -27.94
N LEU A 106 1.93 -2.55 -26.90
CA LEU A 106 1.11 -3.57 -26.26
C LEU A 106 0.04 -2.90 -25.39
N THR A 107 -1.21 -3.08 -25.74
CA THR A 107 -2.37 -2.50 -25.03
C THR A 107 -3.11 -3.51 -24.15
N THR A 108 -2.90 -4.81 -24.34
CA THR A 108 -3.59 -5.86 -23.57
C THR A 108 -2.64 -7.01 -23.27
N THR A 109 -2.63 -7.46 -22.04
CA THR A 109 -1.79 -8.60 -21.60
C THR A 109 -2.37 -9.95 -22.04
N GLY A 110 -1.56 -11.02 -21.93
CA GLY A 110 -2.02 -12.39 -22.18
C GLY A 110 -3.16 -12.85 -21.25
N TRP A 111 -3.29 -12.27 -20.05
CA TRP A 111 -4.39 -12.50 -19.11
C TRP A 111 -5.50 -11.43 -19.18
N ARG A 112 -5.54 -10.68 -20.30
CA ARG A 112 -6.58 -9.69 -20.66
C ARG A 112 -6.66 -8.45 -19.75
N ALA A 113 -5.62 -8.13 -19.01
CA ALA A 113 -5.54 -6.85 -18.32
C ALA A 113 -5.18 -5.73 -19.31
N PRO A 114 -5.83 -4.54 -19.22
CA PRO A 114 -5.49 -3.40 -20.05
C PRO A 114 -4.14 -2.82 -19.64
N VAL A 115 -3.34 -2.41 -20.63
CA VAL A 115 -2.14 -1.61 -20.46
C VAL A 115 -2.49 -0.18 -20.88
N ILE A 116 -2.49 0.73 -19.91
CA ILE A 116 -2.95 2.10 -20.09
C ILE A 116 -1.85 2.94 -20.73
N TRP A 117 -2.09 3.37 -21.95
CA TRP A 117 -1.32 4.35 -22.68
C TRP A 117 -2.19 5.56 -22.97
N GLU A 118 -1.57 6.73 -23.12
CA GLU A 118 -2.31 7.88 -23.62
C GLU A 118 -2.92 7.54 -24.99
N GLY A 119 -4.21 7.93 -25.18
CA GLY A 119 -5.00 7.60 -26.36
C GLY A 119 -5.72 6.25 -26.31
N THR A 120 -5.45 5.37 -25.32
CA THR A 120 -6.15 4.07 -25.22
C THR A 120 -7.44 4.13 -24.40
N PHE A 121 -7.81 5.26 -23.83
CA PHE A 121 -8.97 5.38 -22.94
C PHE A 121 -9.80 6.61 -23.21
N ASP A 122 -11.11 6.49 -23.00
CA ASP A 122 -12.08 7.59 -23.07
C ASP A 122 -12.20 8.28 -21.72
N ARG A 123 -11.61 9.49 -21.62
CA ARG A 123 -11.67 10.31 -20.39
C ARG A 123 -13.09 10.69 -20.03
N GLN A 124 -13.96 10.95 -21.00
CA GLN A 124 -15.34 11.36 -20.72
C GLN A 124 -16.17 10.22 -20.18
N ALA A 125 -16.02 9.01 -20.74
CA ALA A 125 -16.67 7.80 -20.25
C ALA A 125 -16.27 7.50 -18.81
N LEU A 126 -14.96 7.54 -18.52
CA LEU A 126 -14.41 7.37 -17.19
C LEU A 126 -14.91 8.46 -16.23
N TRP A 127 -14.87 9.71 -16.63
CA TRP A 127 -15.34 10.84 -15.81
C TRP A 127 -16.83 10.67 -15.45
N ARG A 128 -17.68 10.41 -16.43
CA ARG A 128 -19.13 10.17 -16.20
C ARG A 128 -19.39 9.04 -15.21
N HIS A 129 -18.58 7.97 -15.29
CA HIS A 129 -18.72 6.82 -14.41
C HIS A 129 -18.31 7.12 -12.98
N TYR A 130 -17.15 7.78 -12.79
CA TYR A 130 -16.55 7.97 -11.46
C TYR A 130 -17.04 9.21 -10.73
N THR A 131 -17.47 10.27 -11.41
CA THR A 131 -17.94 11.52 -10.78
C THR A 131 -19.13 11.29 -9.84
N GLY A 132 -20.04 10.35 -10.17
CA GLY A 132 -21.20 10.04 -9.32
C GLY A 132 -20.90 9.11 -8.13
N GLN A 133 -19.68 8.57 -8.00
CA GLN A 133 -19.38 7.54 -6.99
C GLN A 133 -18.79 8.08 -5.69
N ASN A 134 -18.52 9.38 -5.60
CA ASN A 134 -17.95 10.04 -4.42
C ASN A 134 -16.69 9.32 -3.87
N LEU A 135 -15.80 8.89 -4.79
CA LEU A 135 -14.61 8.15 -4.46
C LEU A 135 -13.58 9.00 -3.69
N THR A 136 -12.86 8.34 -2.81
CA THR A 136 -11.66 8.89 -2.16
C THR A 136 -10.45 8.05 -2.55
N VAL A 137 -9.38 8.70 -3.02
CA VAL A 137 -8.16 8.02 -3.42
C VAL A 137 -7.01 8.47 -2.53
N GLY A 138 -6.27 7.52 -1.97
CA GLY A 138 -5.06 7.76 -1.21
C GLY A 138 -3.82 7.76 -2.10
N LEU A 139 -2.90 8.70 -1.87
CA LEU A 139 -1.57 8.70 -2.43
C LEU A 139 -0.55 8.72 -1.30
N ALA A 140 0.11 7.59 -1.07
CA ALA A 140 1.14 7.45 -0.05
C ALA A 140 2.54 7.71 -0.65
N VAL A 141 3.29 8.61 -0.05
CA VAL A 141 4.67 8.91 -0.40
C VAL A 141 5.56 8.77 0.84
N PHE A 142 6.70 8.12 0.65
CA PHE A 142 7.71 7.96 1.69
C PHE A 142 8.88 8.88 1.40
N ALA A 143 9.20 9.76 2.34
CA ALA A 143 10.27 10.73 2.22
C ALA A 143 11.04 10.81 3.54
N ALA A 144 12.28 10.36 3.55
CA ALA A 144 13.13 10.32 4.74
C ALA A 144 14.53 10.86 4.45
N GLY A 145 15.14 11.51 5.45
CA GLY A 145 16.47 12.08 5.37
C GLY A 145 16.62 13.06 4.19
N ARG A 146 17.76 13.02 3.53
CA ARG A 146 18.08 13.92 2.39
C ARG A 146 17.11 13.80 1.22
N THR A 147 16.43 12.68 1.05
CA THR A 147 15.44 12.52 -0.03
C THR A 147 14.20 13.35 0.24
N ALA A 148 13.82 13.55 1.50
CA ALA A 148 12.74 14.46 1.86
C ALA A 148 13.09 15.90 1.48
N ASP A 149 14.27 16.38 1.88
CA ASP A 149 14.71 17.75 1.61
C ASP A 149 14.78 18.07 0.11
N GLN A 150 15.16 17.08 -0.69
CA GLN A 150 15.43 17.29 -2.11
C GLN A 150 14.21 17.10 -3.00
N TYR A 151 13.33 16.14 -2.69
CA TYR A 151 12.30 15.68 -3.63
C TYR A 151 10.88 15.88 -3.13
N LEU A 152 10.63 16.07 -1.82
CA LEU A 152 9.27 16.11 -1.29
C LEU A 152 8.48 17.31 -1.81
N GLU A 153 9.08 18.50 -1.84
CA GLU A 153 8.39 19.69 -2.32
C GLU A 153 8.00 19.62 -3.81
N PRO A 154 8.93 19.31 -4.75
CA PRO A 154 8.56 19.18 -6.16
C PRO A 154 7.57 18.05 -6.41
N PHE A 155 7.66 16.92 -5.67
CA PHE A 155 6.67 15.86 -5.71
C PHE A 155 5.29 16.36 -5.31
N LEU A 156 5.15 16.93 -4.11
CA LEU A 156 3.85 17.36 -3.59
C LEU A 156 3.23 18.49 -4.42
N ARG A 157 4.02 19.47 -4.90
CA ARG A 157 3.52 20.54 -5.76
C ARG A 157 2.95 20.00 -7.07
N SER A 158 3.66 19.10 -7.72
CA SER A 158 3.22 18.51 -8.98
C SER A 158 2.06 17.54 -8.80
N ALA A 159 2.09 16.71 -7.76
CA ALA A 159 1.00 15.79 -7.45
C ALA A 159 -0.29 16.53 -7.08
N ASN A 160 -0.19 17.59 -6.25
CA ASN A 160 -1.34 18.43 -5.89
C ASN A 160 -2.03 19.07 -7.12
N LYS A 161 -1.28 19.32 -8.19
CA LYS A 161 -1.80 19.89 -9.42
C LYS A 161 -2.37 18.84 -10.39
N HIS A 162 -1.68 17.69 -10.52
CA HIS A 162 -1.90 16.76 -11.62
C HIS A 162 -2.42 15.37 -11.23
N PHE A 163 -2.41 15.02 -9.94
CA PHE A 163 -2.93 13.74 -9.50
C PHE A 163 -4.43 13.82 -9.23
N LEU A 164 -5.23 13.14 -10.03
CA LEU A 164 -6.69 13.04 -9.93
C LEU A 164 -7.39 14.41 -9.76
N PRO A 165 -7.16 15.39 -10.65
CA PRO A 165 -7.79 16.70 -10.53
C PRO A 165 -9.32 16.55 -10.55
N GLY A 166 -9.98 17.23 -9.60
CA GLY A 166 -11.43 17.18 -9.44
C GLY A 166 -11.98 15.99 -8.66
N TYR A 167 -11.12 15.13 -8.12
CA TYR A 167 -11.50 14.03 -7.24
C TYR A 167 -10.99 14.25 -5.81
N ARG A 168 -11.59 13.53 -4.86
CA ARG A 168 -11.14 13.58 -3.46
C ARG A 168 -9.88 12.77 -3.30
N VAL A 169 -8.78 13.44 -2.88
CA VAL A 169 -7.48 12.82 -2.67
C VAL A 169 -6.97 13.07 -1.26
N VAL A 170 -6.47 12.03 -0.62
CA VAL A 170 -5.74 12.11 0.64
C VAL A 170 -4.27 11.77 0.38
N PHE A 171 -3.40 12.76 0.56
CA PHE A 171 -1.95 12.58 0.48
C PHE A 171 -1.42 12.13 1.84
N TYR A 172 -0.92 10.90 1.93
CA TYR A 172 -0.27 10.36 3.12
C TYR A 172 1.23 10.55 2.98
N VAL A 173 1.77 11.53 3.70
CA VAL A 173 3.19 11.88 3.64
C VAL A 173 3.91 11.24 4.82
N MET A 174 4.59 10.11 4.57
CA MET A 174 5.35 9.37 5.57
C MET A 174 6.76 9.94 5.67
N VAL A 175 7.11 10.48 6.83
CA VAL A 175 8.39 11.16 7.10
C VAL A 175 9.04 10.66 8.38
N ASP A 176 10.36 10.68 8.42
CA ASP A 176 11.17 10.28 9.59
C ASP A 176 11.25 11.37 10.65
N HIS A 177 11.18 12.63 10.24
CA HIS A 177 11.18 13.79 11.13
C HIS A 177 9.96 14.64 10.85
N TRP A 178 9.59 15.50 11.81
CA TRP A 178 8.49 16.43 11.63
C TRP A 178 8.89 17.52 10.63
N TYR A 179 8.58 17.31 9.37
CA TYR A 179 8.74 18.33 8.33
C TYR A 179 7.49 19.19 8.30
N GLN A 180 7.68 20.49 8.23
CA GLN A 180 6.62 21.36 7.77
C GLN A 180 6.39 21.07 6.29
N LEU A 181 5.16 20.71 5.94
CA LEU A 181 4.80 20.57 4.54
C LEU A 181 5.10 21.90 3.82
N PRO A 182 5.59 21.85 2.58
CA PRO A 182 5.79 23.05 1.79
C PRO A 182 4.47 23.80 1.65
N HIS A 183 4.52 25.12 1.54
CA HIS A 183 3.32 25.91 1.31
C HIS A 183 2.74 25.55 -0.07
N LEU A 184 1.65 24.79 -0.06
CA LEU A 184 0.95 24.33 -1.26
C LEU A 184 -0.27 25.23 -1.50
N GLN A 185 -0.56 25.50 -2.76
CA GLN A 185 -1.82 26.15 -3.11
C GLN A 185 -2.99 25.21 -2.78
N PRO A 186 -4.04 25.69 -2.10
CA PRO A 186 -5.21 24.87 -1.81
C PRO A 186 -5.86 24.38 -3.10
N VAL A 187 -6.05 23.08 -3.22
CA VAL A 187 -6.85 22.46 -4.28
C VAL A 187 -8.09 21.87 -3.63
N PRO A 188 -9.30 22.23 -4.07
CA PRO A 188 -10.52 21.65 -3.54
C PRO A 188 -10.47 20.14 -3.57
N LEU A 189 -10.97 19.47 -2.52
CA LEU A 189 -11.00 18.02 -2.37
C LEU A 189 -9.66 17.32 -2.10
N HIS A 190 -8.54 18.05 -2.01
CA HIS A 190 -7.24 17.52 -1.64
C HIS A 190 -6.95 17.77 -0.16
N THR A 191 -6.50 16.74 0.55
CA THR A 191 -6.07 16.81 1.96
C THR A 191 -4.71 16.18 2.13
N PHE A 192 -3.93 16.69 3.10
CA PHE A 192 -2.59 16.19 3.39
C PHE A 192 -2.55 15.68 4.82
N ARG A 193 -2.05 14.47 5.01
CA ARG A 193 -1.78 13.86 6.32
C ARG A 193 -0.32 13.52 6.44
N VAL A 194 0.34 14.08 7.44
CA VAL A 194 1.72 13.74 7.79
C VAL A 194 1.69 12.55 8.73
N LEU A 195 2.41 11.52 8.38
CA LEU A 195 2.54 10.29 9.15
C LEU A 195 4.00 10.14 9.58
N THR A 196 4.25 10.05 10.86
CA THR A 196 5.62 9.92 11.40
C THR A 196 6.06 8.46 11.36
N ILE A 197 7.25 8.23 10.83
CA ILE A 197 7.88 6.91 10.81
C ILE A 197 8.72 6.78 12.07
N SER A 198 8.46 5.78 12.90
CA SER A 198 9.30 5.51 14.07
C SER A 198 10.65 4.96 13.63
N GLN A 199 11.70 5.69 13.99
CA GLN A 199 13.10 5.28 13.76
C GLN A 199 13.63 4.44 14.93
N ASP A 200 12.91 3.42 15.38
CA ASP A 200 13.36 2.60 16.51
C ASP A 200 14.54 1.68 16.19
N SER A 201 15.08 1.72 14.98
CA SER A 201 16.18 0.87 14.57
C SER A 201 16.96 1.47 13.41
N TRP A 202 18.25 1.29 13.43
CA TRP A 202 19.15 1.51 12.32
C TRP A 202 18.79 0.56 11.16
N TRP A 203 17.87 0.97 10.27
CA TRP A 203 17.46 0.17 9.13
C TRP A 203 18.34 0.49 7.93
N PRO A 204 19.16 -0.47 7.45
CA PRO A 204 19.98 -0.25 6.25
C PRO A 204 19.16 -0.24 4.96
N ASP A 205 17.90 -0.70 4.98
CA ASP A 205 17.02 -0.81 3.80
C ASP A 205 15.80 0.09 3.91
N TRP A 206 15.84 1.22 3.20
CA TRP A 206 14.74 2.19 3.12
C TRP A 206 13.44 1.60 2.54
N ASN A 207 13.52 0.62 1.63
CA ASN A 207 12.34 -0.02 1.09
C ASN A 207 11.64 -0.90 2.13
N LEU A 208 12.43 -1.58 2.98
CA LEU A 208 11.88 -2.37 4.07
C LEU A 208 11.12 -1.48 5.06
N LEU A 209 11.73 -0.35 5.47
CA LEU A 209 11.09 0.63 6.35
C LEU A 209 9.82 1.22 5.71
N ARG A 210 9.91 1.65 4.44
CA ARG A 210 8.77 2.15 3.66
C ARG A 210 7.61 1.16 3.67
N MET A 211 7.87 -0.10 3.34
CA MET A 211 6.81 -1.10 3.21
C MET A 211 6.23 -1.49 4.56
N LYS A 212 7.05 -1.59 5.60
CA LYS A 212 6.58 -1.83 6.97
C LYS A 212 5.64 -0.71 7.43
N SER A 213 6.09 0.54 7.35
CA SER A 213 5.29 1.70 7.75
C SER A 213 3.99 1.80 6.93
N LEU A 214 4.08 1.58 5.62
CA LEU A 214 2.88 1.57 4.76
C LEU A 214 1.86 0.52 5.21
N GLY A 215 2.31 -0.69 5.53
CA GLY A 215 1.43 -1.76 6.03
C GLY A 215 0.76 -1.41 7.35
N GLU A 216 1.50 -0.86 8.30
CA GLU A 216 0.99 -0.41 9.59
C GLU A 216 -0.09 0.66 9.41
N TYR A 217 0.16 1.69 8.59
CA TYR A 217 -0.82 2.75 8.31
C TYR A 217 -2.02 2.28 7.50
N ILE A 218 -1.86 1.30 6.59
CA ILE A 218 -3.03 0.71 5.92
C ILE A 218 -3.96 0.05 6.94
N LEU A 219 -3.40 -0.66 7.91
CA LEU A 219 -4.18 -1.37 8.94
C LEU A 219 -4.85 -0.42 9.92
N SER A 220 -4.15 0.64 10.38
CA SER A 220 -4.66 1.57 11.39
C SER A 220 -5.64 2.58 10.81
N ASP A 221 -5.31 3.23 9.69
CA ASP A 221 -5.97 4.46 9.27
C ASP A 221 -6.55 4.38 7.84
N ILE A 222 -5.74 3.92 6.86
CA ILE A 222 -6.00 4.17 5.43
C ILE A 222 -7.15 3.31 4.89
N ARG A 223 -7.21 2.02 5.26
CA ARG A 223 -8.14 1.04 4.63
C ARG A 223 -9.62 1.37 4.78
N GLY A 224 -9.99 2.14 5.80
CA GLY A 224 -11.36 2.57 6.07
C GLY A 224 -11.70 3.92 5.48
N GLU A 225 -10.71 4.66 5.00
CA GLU A 225 -10.85 6.04 4.54
C GLU A 225 -10.87 6.17 3.01
N VAL A 226 -10.14 5.32 2.31
CA VAL A 226 -9.99 5.43 0.85
C VAL A 226 -10.49 4.18 0.12
N ASP A 227 -11.01 4.38 -1.10
CA ASP A 227 -11.45 3.30 -1.99
C ASP A 227 -10.28 2.70 -2.76
N PHE A 228 -9.30 3.52 -3.13
CA PHE A 228 -8.07 3.14 -3.82
C PHE A 228 -6.87 3.78 -3.13
N LEU A 229 -5.76 3.05 -3.14
CA LEU A 229 -4.49 3.51 -2.58
C LEU A 229 -3.38 3.32 -3.61
N PHE A 230 -2.58 4.36 -3.79
CA PHE A 230 -1.35 4.32 -4.57
C PHE A 230 -0.16 4.64 -3.67
N SER A 231 0.95 3.94 -3.86
CA SER A 231 2.23 4.24 -3.22
C SER A 231 3.23 4.64 -4.28
N MET A 232 3.85 5.81 -4.12
CA MET A 232 4.81 6.37 -5.07
C MET A 232 6.15 6.67 -4.41
N SER A 233 7.21 6.64 -5.21
CA SER A 233 8.53 7.15 -4.81
C SER A 233 8.52 8.67 -4.81
N VAL A 234 9.28 9.28 -3.89
CA VAL A 234 9.32 10.74 -3.74
C VAL A 234 10.11 11.45 -4.85
N ASP A 235 10.99 10.72 -5.54
CA ASP A 235 11.84 11.23 -6.63
C ASP A 235 11.11 11.33 -8.00
N GLN A 236 9.79 11.49 -7.95
CA GLN A 236 8.91 11.62 -9.11
C GLN A 236 8.29 13.02 -9.20
N VAL A 237 8.04 13.48 -10.42
CA VAL A 237 7.36 14.76 -10.70
C VAL A 237 6.29 14.53 -11.75
N PHE A 238 5.06 14.93 -11.46
CA PHE A 238 3.96 14.89 -12.40
C PHE A 238 4.15 16.00 -13.43
N GLN A 239 4.17 15.62 -14.70
CA GLN A 239 4.26 16.54 -15.82
C GLN A 239 2.89 16.83 -16.44
N ASN A 240 2.00 15.86 -16.37
CA ASN A 240 0.66 15.91 -16.95
C ASN A 240 -0.36 15.19 -16.05
N ASP A 241 -1.64 15.48 -16.30
CA ASP A 241 -2.72 14.93 -15.49
C ASP A 241 -2.77 13.39 -15.53
N VAL A 242 -2.82 12.82 -14.34
CA VAL A 242 -3.08 11.42 -14.08
C VAL A 242 -4.49 11.34 -13.50
N GLY A 243 -5.42 10.81 -14.26
CA GLY A 243 -6.84 10.75 -13.89
C GLY A 243 -7.28 9.36 -13.43
N VAL A 244 -8.59 9.15 -13.46
CA VAL A 244 -9.22 7.90 -13.01
C VAL A 244 -8.94 6.69 -13.89
N GLU A 245 -8.26 6.85 -15.01
CA GLU A 245 -7.79 5.74 -15.84
C GLU A 245 -6.85 4.79 -15.10
N ILE A 246 -6.17 5.25 -14.04
CA ILE A 246 -5.29 4.42 -13.23
C ILE A 246 -6.04 3.54 -12.24
N LEU A 247 -7.31 3.83 -11.91
CA LEU A 247 -8.05 3.11 -10.88
C LEU A 247 -8.29 1.65 -11.28
N GLY A 248 -7.99 0.74 -10.39
CA GLY A 248 -8.14 -0.70 -10.58
C GLY A 248 -7.89 -1.45 -9.28
N THR A 249 -8.29 -2.72 -9.22
CA THR A 249 -8.16 -3.54 -8.01
C THR A 249 -6.71 -3.82 -7.65
N ALA A 250 -5.88 -4.14 -8.65
CA ALA A 250 -4.44 -4.37 -8.51
C ALA A 250 -3.74 -3.72 -9.71
N VAL A 251 -2.93 -2.71 -9.45
CA VAL A 251 -2.31 -1.86 -10.47
C VAL A 251 -0.79 -1.95 -10.36
N ALA A 252 -0.14 -2.26 -11.48
CA ALA A 252 1.31 -2.34 -11.61
C ALA A 252 1.81 -1.38 -12.69
N GLN A 253 2.97 -0.81 -12.47
CA GLN A 253 3.69 0.05 -13.42
C GLN A 253 4.67 -0.77 -14.24
N LEU A 254 4.70 -0.60 -15.56
CA LEU A 254 5.72 -1.17 -16.43
C LEU A 254 7.01 -0.35 -16.36
N HIS A 255 8.11 -1.01 -16.09
CA HIS A 255 9.40 -0.34 -15.94
C HIS A 255 9.91 0.21 -17.27
N ALA A 256 10.15 1.52 -17.37
CA ALA A 256 10.50 2.23 -18.59
C ALA A 256 11.69 1.63 -19.33
N TRP A 257 12.79 1.36 -18.62
CA TRP A 257 13.99 0.78 -19.22
C TRP A 257 13.78 -0.64 -19.75
N TRP A 258 13.13 -1.50 -18.94
CA TRP A 258 13.01 -2.93 -19.27
C TRP A 258 11.90 -3.24 -20.25
N TYR A 259 10.89 -2.38 -20.36
CA TYR A 259 9.79 -2.56 -21.32
C TYR A 259 10.28 -2.68 -22.76
N PHE A 260 11.25 -1.85 -23.16
CA PHE A 260 11.78 -1.80 -24.53
C PHE A 260 12.92 -2.78 -24.80
N LYS A 261 13.45 -3.48 -23.78
CA LYS A 261 14.60 -4.41 -23.94
C LYS A 261 14.25 -5.87 -24.23
N GLY A 262 12.97 -6.21 -24.25
CA GLY A 262 12.51 -7.57 -24.50
C GLY A 262 12.64 -8.51 -23.29
N ARG A 263 11.95 -9.65 -23.36
CA ARG A 263 11.72 -10.52 -22.19
C ARG A 263 12.92 -11.38 -21.76
N LYS A 264 13.90 -11.60 -22.62
CA LYS A 264 14.96 -12.61 -22.37
C LYS A 264 15.92 -12.25 -21.25
N ASN A 265 16.13 -10.97 -20.98
CA ASN A 265 17.15 -10.47 -20.05
C ASN A 265 16.58 -9.65 -18.88
N LEU A 266 15.35 -9.91 -18.51
CA LEU A 266 14.74 -9.21 -17.36
C LEU A 266 15.45 -9.58 -16.05
N PRO A 267 15.74 -8.60 -15.18
CA PRO A 267 16.62 -8.77 -14.02
C PRO A 267 15.92 -9.42 -12.83
N TYR A 268 15.17 -10.49 -13.10
CA TYR A 268 14.50 -11.25 -12.04
C TYR A 268 15.51 -11.93 -11.11
N GLU A 269 15.08 -12.19 -9.88
CA GLU A 269 15.80 -13.09 -9.00
C GLU A 269 15.72 -14.53 -9.54
N ARG A 270 16.88 -15.18 -9.72
CA ARG A 270 16.97 -16.52 -10.31
C ARG A 270 17.48 -17.57 -9.32
N ARG A 271 17.94 -17.16 -8.14
CA ARG A 271 18.38 -18.10 -7.08
C ARG A 271 17.16 -18.82 -6.52
N ARG A 272 17.08 -20.13 -6.72
CA ARG A 272 15.91 -20.96 -6.36
C ARG A 272 15.53 -20.90 -4.89
N ARG A 273 16.49 -20.63 -4.00
CA ARG A 273 16.28 -20.55 -2.55
C ARG A 273 15.69 -19.21 -2.11
N SER A 274 15.75 -18.17 -2.95
CA SER A 274 15.16 -16.87 -2.64
C SER A 274 13.64 -16.89 -2.81
N ALA A 275 12.94 -16.24 -1.90
CA ALA A 275 11.49 -16.02 -1.99
C ALA A 275 11.11 -15.18 -3.23
N ALA A 276 12.01 -14.35 -3.73
CA ALA A 276 11.82 -13.55 -4.93
C ALA A 276 12.05 -14.33 -6.25
N CYS A 277 12.39 -15.62 -6.19
CA CYS A 277 12.78 -16.39 -7.37
C CYS A 277 11.65 -16.53 -8.40
N ILE A 278 11.94 -16.13 -9.64
CA ILE A 278 11.16 -16.47 -10.83
C ILE A 278 12.04 -17.42 -11.67
N PRO A 279 11.58 -18.63 -12.01
CA PRO A 279 12.37 -19.61 -12.76
C PRO A 279 12.83 -19.10 -14.13
N PHE A 280 13.90 -19.68 -14.67
CA PHE A 280 14.35 -19.37 -16.03
C PHE A 280 13.26 -19.75 -17.05
N GLY A 281 13.09 -18.91 -18.05
CA GLY A 281 12.03 -19.07 -19.06
C GLY A 281 10.67 -18.54 -18.66
N GLU A 282 10.49 -18.20 -17.37
CA GLU A 282 9.26 -17.64 -16.84
C GLU A 282 9.36 -16.14 -16.57
N GLY A 283 8.21 -15.48 -16.49
CA GLY A 283 8.04 -14.06 -16.28
C GLY A 283 7.35 -13.37 -17.44
N ASP A 284 6.62 -12.30 -17.18
CA ASP A 284 5.85 -11.58 -18.20
C ASP A 284 6.47 -10.22 -18.53
N PHE A 285 6.53 -9.36 -17.53
CA PHE A 285 7.06 -8.00 -17.60
C PHE A 285 7.96 -7.76 -16.40
N PHE A 286 8.82 -6.75 -16.50
CA PHE A 286 9.50 -6.22 -15.32
C PHE A 286 8.73 -4.99 -14.86
N TYR A 287 8.19 -5.07 -13.65
CA TYR A 287 7.40 -4.02 -13.03
C TYR A 287 8.30 -3.08 -12.23
N ASP A 288 7.93 -1.80 -12.26
CA ASP A 288 8.61 -0.74 -11.54
C ASP A 288 8.07 -0.61 -10.12
N GLY A 289 8.97 -0.50 -9.15
CA GLY A 289 8.60 -0.30 -7.75
C GLY A 289 8.28 1.15 -7.36
N ALA A 290 8.47 2.08 -8.29
CA ALA A 290 8.24 3.50 -8.05
C ALA A 290 6.74 3.86 -7.94
N LEU A 291 5.87 3.10 -8.59
CA LEU A 291 4.42 3.27 -8.54
C LEU A 291 3.71 1.91 -8.45
N VAL A 292 2.99 1.70 -7.39
CA VAL A 292 2.10 0.55 -7.20
C VAL A 292 0.77 1.01 -6.62
N GLY A 293 -0.33 0.34 -6.96
CA GLY A 293 -1.62 0.75 -6.43
C GLY A 293 -2.70 -0.31 -6.55
N GLY A 294 -3.89 0.06 -6.08
CA GLY A 294 -5.06 -0.80 -6.11
C GLY A 294 -6.04 -0.47 -4.99
N THR A 295 -6.89 -1.44 -4.63
CA THR A 295 -7.64 -1.32 -3.38
C THR A 295 -6.69 -1.43 -2.20
N PRO A 296 -6.98 -0.81 -1.04
CA PRO A 296 -6.10 -0.87 0.13
C PRO A 296 -5.73 -2.31 0.54
N LEU A 297 -6.68 -3.25 0.41
CA LEU A 297 -6.43 -4.66 0.69
C LEU A 297 -5.39 -5.28 -0.27
N HIS A 298 -5.42 -4.94 -1.56
CA HIS A 298 -4.44 -5.45 -2.52
C HIS A 298 -3.04 -4.88 -2.27
N VAL A 299 -2.96 -3.61 -1.91
CA VAL A 299 -1.68 -3.00 -1.53
C VAL A 299 -1.15 -3.63 -0.24
N LEU A 300 -2.00 -3.91 0.74
CA LEU A 300 -1.62 -4.61 1.97
C LEU A 300 -1.09 -6.02 1.68
N ASN A 301 -1.78 -6.81 0.86
CA ASN A 301 -1.33 -8.16 0.48
C ASN A 301 0.05 -8.14 -0.20
N LEU A 302 0.33 -7.12 -1.03
CA LEU A 302 1.66 -6.93 -1.63
C LEU A 302 2.70 -6.62 -0.56
N VAL A 303 2.39 -5.73 0.39
CA VAL A 303 3.27 -5.38 1.51
C VAL A 303 3.60 -6.61 2.35
N GLU A 304 2.60 -7.38 2.75
CA GLU A 304 2.76 -8.60 3.55
C GLU A 304 3.61 -9.65 2.83
N ALA A 305 3.36 -9.85 1.53
CA ALA A 305 4.15 -10.77 0.71
C ALA A 305 5.62 -10.32 0.60
N TYR A 306 5.86 -9.02 0.46
CA TYR A 306 7.21 -8.46 0.45
C TYR A 306 7.92 -8.69 1.78
N LEU A 307 7.30 -8.30 2.90
CA LEU A 307 7.89 -8.45 4.24
C LEU A 307 8.18 -9.90 4.58
N SER A 308 7.25 -10.80 4.26
CA SER A 308 7.43 -12.25 4.42
C SER A 308 8.58 -12.78 3.56
N GLY A 309 8.68 -12.32 2.31
CA GLY A 309 9.76 -12.71 1.39
C GLY A 309 11.14 -12.26 1.89
N VAL A 310 11.25 -11.02 2.36
CA VAL A 310 12.50 -10.49 2.96
C VAL A 310 12.88 -11.29 4.19
N ALA A 311 11.94 -11.54 5.11
CA ALA A 311 12.20 -12.33 6.32
C ALA A 311 12.65 -13.76 5.99
N HIS A 312 12.05 -14.39 4.98
CA HIS A 312 12.48 -15.70 4.50
C HIS A 312 13.92 -15.66 3.99
N ASP A 313 14.26 -14.71 3.14
CA ASP A 313 15.57 -14.63 2.53
C ASP A 313 16.66 -14.31 3.57
N GLN A 314 16.41 -13.39 4.50
CA GLN A 314 17.29 -13.09 5.61
C GLN A 314 17.59 -14.32 6.47
N LYS A 315 16.57 -15.11 6.82
CA LYS A 315 16.73 -16.36 7.56
C LYS A 315 17.63 -17.38 6.85
N HIS A 316 17.71 -17.32 5.51
CA HIS A 316 18.53 -18.21 4.70
C HIS A 316 19.85 -17.58 4.24
N GLY A 317 20.24 -16.44 4.80
CA GLY A 317 21.45 -15.71 4.41
C GLY A 317 21.40 -15.17 2.99
N LEU A 318 20.20 -14.89 2.50
CA LEU A 318 19.95 -14.32 1.18
C LEU A 318 19.42 -12.88 1.31
N ASN A 319 19.61 -12.11 0.25
CA ASN A 319 18.96 -10.81 0.06
C ASN A 319 18.56 -10.66 -1.39
N SER A 320 17.57 -9.81 -1.65
CA SER A 320 17.14 -9.45 -3.00
C SER A 320 16.65 -8.00 -3.01
N THR A 321 16.43 -7.41 -4.17
CA THR A 321 15.95 -6.03 -4.26
C THR A 321 14.44 -5.98 -4.09
N TYR A 322 13.93 -4.82 -3.68
CA TYR A 322 12.49 -4.56 -3.58
C TYR A 322 11.75 -4.92 -4.88
N GLU A 323 12.28 -4.46 -6.02
CA GLU A 323 11.65 -4.75 -7.31
C GLU A 323 11.58 -6.24 -7.63
N ARG A 324 12.57 -7.05 -7.23
CA ARG A 324 12.55 -8.49 -7.47
C ARG A 324 11.45 -9.20 -6.69
N TYR A 325 11.23 -8.82 -5.42
CA TYR A 325 10.09 -9.31 -4.64
C TYR A 325 8.76 -8.84 -5.23
N LEU A 326 8.66 -7.55 -5.63
CA LEU A 326 7.50 -6.99 -6.31
C LEU A 326 7.18 -7.76 -7.59
N ASN A 327 8.19 -8.02 -8.40
CA ASN A 327 8.04 -8.79 -9.65
C ASN A 327 7.60 -10.23 -9.38
N LYS A 328 8.12 -10.88 -8.33
CA LYS A 328 7.63 -12.19 -7.89
C LYS A 328 6.18 -12.15 -7.46
N TYR A 329 5.78 -11.14 -6.72
CA TYR A 329 4.38 -10.96 -6.32
C TYR A 329 3.45 -10.86 -7.54
N PHE A 330 3.73 -9.97 -8.50
CA PHE A 330 2.91 -9.81 -9.69
C PHE A 330 3.04 -10.97 -10.70
N PHE A 331 4.09 -11.73 -10.63
CA PHE A 331 4.19 -12.99 -11.38
C PHE A 331 3.15 -14.02 -10.87
N LEU A 332 2.95 -14.11 -9.57
CA LEU A 332 1.98 -15.02 -8.93
C LEU A 332 0.56 -14.43 -8.93
N HIS A 333 0.43 -13.14 -8.65
CA HIS A 333 -0.82 -12.40 -8.52
C HIS A 333 -0.92 -11.37 -9.64
N LYS A 334 -1.40 -11.79 -10.80
CA LYS A 334 -1.44 -10.95 -12.00
C LYS A 334 -2.21 -9.65 -11.75
N PRO A 335 -1.61 -8.49 -12.06
CA PRO A 335 -2.30 -7.21 -11.91
C PRO A 335 -3.51 -7.13 -12.84
N THR A 336 -4.56 -6.49 -12.37
CA THR A 336 -5.81 -6.29 -13.15
C THR A 336 -5.70 -5.12 -14.13
N LYS A 337 -4.71 -4.25 -13.94
CA LYS A 337 -4.40 -3.11 -14.79
C LYS A 337 -2.90 -2.82 -14.77
N LEU A 338 -2.35 -2.51 -15.92
CA LEU A 338 -0.96 -2.08 -16.05
C LEU A 338 -0.90 -0.62 -16.54
N LEU A 339 0.02 0.12 -15.97
CA LEU A 339 0.34 1.47 -16.44
C LEU A 339 1.56 1.40 -17.35
N SER A 340 1.48 2.08 -18.48
CA SER A 340 2.59 2.15 -19.45
C SER A 340 3.79 2.91 -18.89
N PRO A 341 4.96 2.85 -19.54
CA PRO A 341 6.11 3.68 -19.18
C PRO A 341 5.84 5.19 -19.11
N GLU A 342 4.75 5.68 -19.71
CA GLU A 342 4.35 7.09 -19.63
C GLU A 342 4.06 7.55 -18.18
N TYR A 343 3.71 6.62 -17.28
CA TYR A 343 3.38 6.91 -15.87
C TYR A 343 4.59 6.91 -14.93
N ASN A 344 5.77 6.54 -15.42
CA ASN A 344 7.06 6.74 -14.74
C ASN A 344 8.20 6.66 -15.76
N TRP A 345 8.46 7.76 -16.44
CA TRP A 345 9.55 7.84 -17.42
C TRP A 345 10.83 8.31 -16.73
N ASP A 346 11.93 7.61 -16.95
CA ASP A 346 13.25 8.01 -16.47
C ASP A 346 13.83 9.13 -17.35
N ALA A 347 14.10 10.29 -16.77
CA ALA A 347 14.64 11.46 -17.47
C ALA A 347 15.99 11.21 -18.16
N ALA A 348 16.74 10.19 -17.73
CA ALA A 348 18.01 9.81 -18.34
C ALA A 348 17.86 8.98 -19.63
N LEU A 349 16.65 8.50 -19.93
CA LEU A 349 16.40 7.68 -21.10
C LEU A 349 16.00 8.53 -22.31
N LEU A 350 16.48 8.11 -23.50
CA LEU A 350 15.99 8.67 -24.76
C LEU A 350 14.51 8.30 -24.93
N LEU A 351 13.70 9.28 -25.31
CA LEU A 351 12.26 9.12 -25.48
C LEU A 351 11.95 8.39 -26.79
N PRO A 352 11.44 7.15 -26.75
CA PRO A 352 11.05 6.43 -27.95
C PRO A 352 9.70 6.96 -28.48
N ARG A 353 9.43 6.74 -29.77
CA ARG A 353 8.20 7.23 -30.43
C ARG A 353 6.91 6.71 -29.78
N GLN A 354 6.97 5.56 -29.12
CA GLN A 354 5.83 4.94 -28.43
C GLN A 354 5.43 5.70 -27.16
N VAL A 355 6.34 6.40 -26.50
CA VAL A 355 6.05 7.25 -25.36
C VAL A 355 5.68 8.64 -25.87
N GLN A 356 4.39 8.85 -26.05
CA GLN A 356 3.87 10.10 -26.64
C GLN A 356 3.59 11.17 -25.60
N TYR A 357 3.33 10.78 -24.35
CA TYR A 357 2.86 11.69 -23.35
C TYR A 357 3.33 11.29 -21.93
N VAL A 358 4.48 11.81 -21.54
CA VAL A 358 5.02 11.54 -20.20
C VAL A 358 4.11 12.17 -19.14
N LYS A 359 3.52 11.33 -18.31
CA LYS A 359 2.65 11.76 -17.21
C LYS A 359 3.42 12.04 -15.94
N VAL A 360 4.34 11.15 -15.63
CA VAL A 360 5.21 11.23 -14.46
C VAL A 360 6.65 11.02 -14.90
N LEU A 361 7.52 11.91 -14.47
CA LEU A 361 8.95 11.86 -14.74
C LEU A 361 9.69 11.46 -13.47
N GLN A 362 10.53 10.45 -13.56
CA GLN A 362 11.48 10.12 -12.49
C GLN A 362 12.70 11.03 -12.60
N LEU A 363 13.01 11.74 -11.53
CA LEU A 363 14.17 12.60 -11.45
C LEU A 363 15.44 11.78 -11.27
N ALA A 364 16.52 12.20 -11.95
CA ALA A 364 17.82 11.58 -11.75
C ALA A 364 18.25 11.70 -10.29
N LYS A 365 18.65 10.60 -9.66
CA LYS A 365 19.24 10.60 -8.32
C LYS A 365 20.56 11.37 -8.39
N ARG A 366 20.58 12.60 -7.92
CA ARG A 366 21.82 13.34 -7.71
C ARG A 366 22.56 12.66 -6.57
N GLY A 367 23.77 12.20 -6.82
CA GLY A 367 24.57 11.30 -6.00
C GLY A 367 24.32 11.39 -4.48
N LEU A 368 23.97 10.26 -3.91
CA LEU A 368 23.93 10.02 -2.47
C LEU A 368 25.35 9.89 -1.94
#